data_621901d35bff3388ae10c33910660bc2
#
_entry.id   621901d35bff3388ae10c33910660bc2
#
_cell.length_a   1.000
_cell.length_b   1.000
_cell.length_c   1.000
_cell.angle_alpha   90.00
_cell.angle_beta   90.00
_cell.angle_gamma   90.00
#
_symmetry.space_group_name_H-M   'P 1'
#
loop_
_entity.id
_entity.type
_entity.pdbx_description
1 polymer ?
#
loop_
_entity_poly.entity_id
_entity_poly.type
_entity_poly.pdbx_seq_one_letter_code
_entity_poly.pdbx_strand_id
1 'polypeptide(L)'
;MEYNSNKVSKCPVTGATQKHSVGTSGTKNRDWWPNQLKLNILRQHSSLSNPMGEDFNYAKEFKSLNLEAIKKDLHKLMTDSQDWWPADFGHYGPFFIRMAWHSAGTYRTGDGRGGAGGGQQRFAPLNSWPDNVNLDKARRLLWPIKQKYGRKISWADLMILTGNVALESMGFKTFGFAGGREDVWEPEEDVYWGSETKWLDNDDRKLDVGEVDNPLAAIQMGLIYVNPEGPNGNPDPLAAAKDIRNTFARMAMNDEETVA
;
A
#
# COMPACT_ATOMS: atom_id res chain seq x y z
N MET A 1 -17.17 -41.86 35.53
CA MET A 1 -16.30 -40.96 34.69
C MET A 1 -17.24 -40.02 33.98
N GLU A 2 -17.43 -38.84 34.50
CA GLU A 2 -18.26 -37.81 33.90
C GLU A 2 -17.45 -37.12 32.80
N TYR A 3 -17.96 -37.18 31.58
CA TYR A 3 -17.41 -36.47 30.43
C TYR A 3 -17.87 -34.99 30.51
N ASN A 4 -16.96 -34.12 30.85
CA ASN A 4 -17.21 -32.70 30.94
C ASN A 4 -17.15 -32.07 29.52
N SER A 5 -18.30 -31.88 28.87
CA SER A 5 -18.49 -31.54 27.45
C SER A 5 -18.61 -30.04 27.22
N ASN A 6 -17.92 -29.15 27.98
CA ASN A 6 -18.00 -27.71 27.80
C ASN A 6 -16.65 -27.08 27.43
N LYS A 7 -15.98 -27.56 26.38
CA LYS A 7 -14.94 -26.78 25.71
C LYS A 7 -15.58 -26.00 24.54
N VAL A 8 -15.94 -24.78 24.79
CA VAL A 8 -16.34 -23.84 23.75
C VAL A 8 -15.07 -23.45 22.99
N SER A 9 -14.92 -23.93 21.76
CA SER A 9 -13.83 -23.50 20.89
C SER A 9 -14.18 -22.15 20.26
N LYS A 10 -13.29 -21.17 20.38
CA LYS A 10 -13.41 -19.89 19.68
C LYS A 10 -12.86 -20.05 18.25
N CYS A 11 -13.56 -19.51 17.26
CA CYS A 11 -13.07 -19.45 15.90
C CYS A 11 -11.82 -18.55 15.86
N PRO A 12 -10.67 -19.03 15.36
CA PRO A 12 -9.44 -18.25 15.34
C PRO A 12 -9.50 -17.02 14.41
N VAL A 13 -10.46 -16.99 13.48
CA VAL A 13 -10.60 -15.88 12.51
C VAL A 13 -11.57 -14.80 12.99
N THR A 14 -12.61 -15.13 13.71
CA THR A 14 -13.66 -14.15 14.09
C THR A 14 -13.81 -13.93 15.58
N GLY A 15 -13.11 -14.71 16.42
CA GLY A 15 -13.27 -14.65 17.87
C GLY A 15 -14.67 -15.06 18.39
N ALA A 16 -15.58 -15.44 17.49
CA ALA A 16 -16.95 -15.82 17.84
C ALA A 16 -17.01 -17.19 18.51
N THR A 17 -17.80 -17.27 19.54
CA THR A 17 -18.06 -18.53 20.27
C THR A 17 -18.99 -19.42 19.42
N GLN A 18 -18.47 -20.52 18.88
CA GLN A 18 -19.31 -21.51 18.26
C GLN A 18 -19.98 -22.36 19.33
N LYS A 19 -21.31 -22.34 19.36
CA LYS A 19 -22.09 -23.37 20.05
C LYS A 19 -22.15 -24.59 19.12
N HIS A 20 -21.33 -25.59 19.39
CA HIS A 20 -21.52 -26.90 18.75
C HIS A 20 -22.79 -27.56 19.30
N SER A 21 -23.88 -27.47 18.58
CA SER A 21 -24.99 -28.36 18.78
C SER A 21 -24.67 -29.68 18.07
N VAL A 22 -24.36 -30.72 18.84
CA VAL A 22 -24.30 -32.10 18.35
C VAL A 22 -25.72 -32.55 18.08
N GLY A 23 -26.32 -32.01 17.06
CA GLY A 23 -27.68 -32.40 16.61
C GLY A 23 -27.66 -32.53 15.10
N THR A 24 -28.38 -33.50 14.60
CA THR A 24 -28.47 -33.96 13.21
C THR A 24 -29.01 -32.96 12.17
N SER A 25 -29.14 -31.71 12.51
CA SER A 25 -29.46 -30.66 11.54
C SER A 25 -28.17 -30.00 11.03
N GLY A 26 -27.81 -30.29 9.79
CA GLY A 26 -26.69 -29.60 9.10
C GLY A 26 -26.81 -28.08 9.14
N THR A 27 -25.71 -27.40 9.07
CA THR A 27 -25.65 -25.93 8.97
C THR A 27 -26.38 -25.46 7.71
N LYS A 28 -27.14 -24.38 7.82
CA LYS A 28 -27.81 -23.74 6.69
C LYS A 28 -26.90 -22.68 6.09
N ASN A 29 -27.06 -22.34 4.79
CA ASN A 29 -26.32 -21.28 4.14
C ASN A 29 -26.34 -19.95 4.91
N ARG A 30 -27.45 -19.62 5.58
CA ARG A 30 -27.55 -18.41 6.42
C ARG A 30 -26.63 -18.41 7.65
N ASP A 31 -26.18 -19.61 8.09
CA ASP A 31 -25.25 -19.73 9.23
C ASP A 31 -23.82 -19.37 8.82
N TRP A 32 -23.56 -19.34 7.52
CA TRP A 32 -22.27 -19.01 6.89
C TRP A 32 -22.31 -17.69 6.13
N TRP A 33 -23.44 -17.35 5.56
CA TRP A 33 -23.64 -16.17 4.75
C TRP A 33 -24.63 -15.19 5.41
N PRO A 34 -24.39 -13.86 5.38
CA PRO A 34 -23.21 -13.15 4.84
C PRO A 34 -22.09 -12.94 5.86
N ASN A 35 -22.29 -13.39 7.10
CA ASN A 35 -21.51 -12.87 8.25
C ASN A 35 -20.27 -13.70 8.59
N GLN A 36 -20.05 -14.87 7.98
CA GLN A 36 -18.93 -15.75 8.31
C GLN A 36 -17.99 -16.03 7.14
N LEU A 37 -18.43 -15.88 5.92
CA LEU A 37 -17.61 -16.06 4.73
C LEU A 37 -17.65 -14.78 3.87
N LYS A 38 -16.51 -14.18 3.64
CA LYS A 38 -16.36 -13.07 2.68
C LYS A 38 -16.32 -13.64 1.26
N LEU A 39 -17.48 -13.98 0.70
CA LEU A 39 -17.54 -14.55 -0.65
C LEU A 39 -17.33 -13.51 -1.76
N ASN A 40 -17.35 -12.22 -1.45
CA ASN A 40 -17.04 -11.15 -2.37
C ASN A 40 -15.62 -11.25 -2.93
N ILE A 41 -14.66 -11.76 -2.14
CA ILE A 41 -13.29 -11.97 -2.62
C ILE A 41 -13.21 -12.91 -3.85
N LEU A 42 -14.19 -13.81 -4.03
CA LEU A 42 -14.24 -14.70 -5.20
C LEU A 42 -14.53 -13.96 -6.51
N ARG A 43 -14.98 -12.72 -6.43
CA ARG A 43 -15.26 -11.85 -7.59
C ARG A 43 -14.29 -10.70 -7.72
N GLN A 44 -13.32 -10.64 -6.81
CA GLN A 44 -12.31 -9.58 -6.80
C GLN A 44 -11.51 -9.61 -8.10
N HIS A 45 -11.26 -8.42 -8.65
CA HIS A 45 -10.55 -8.23 -9.93
C HIS A 45 -11.15 -8.99 -11.12
N SER A 46 -12.45 -9.23 -11.10
CA SER A 46 -13.13 -9.83 -12.25
C SER A 46 -13.09 -8.87 -13.46
N SER A 47 -13.18 -9.44 -14.67
CA SER A 47 -13.29 -8.61 -15.89
C SER A 47 -14.46 -7.64 -15.87
N LEU A 48 -15.52 -7.95 -15.10
CA LEU A 48 -16.70 -7.11 -14.94
C LEU A 48 -16.45 -5.84 -14.12
N SER A 49 -15.43 -5.85 -13.23
CA SER A 49 -15.05 -4.67 -12.45
C SER A 49 -14.07 -3.75 -13.20
N ASN A 50 -13.52 -4.22 -14.32
CA ASN A 50 -12.60 -3.43 -15.13
C ASN A 50 -13.35 -2.46 -16.06
N PRO A 51 -13.28 -1.13 -15.82
CA PRO A 51 -14.00 -0.15 -16.64
C PRO A 51 -13.38 0.07 -18.02
N MET A 52 -12.21 -0.52 -18.29
CA MET A 52 -11.48 -0.30 -19.53
C MET A 52 -11.97 -1.18 -20.69
N GLY A 53 -12.75 -2.21 -20.40
CA GLY A 53 -13.26 -3.17 -21.39
C GLY A 53 -12.27 -4.29 -21.73
N GLU A 54 -12.79 -5.33 -22.38
CA GLU A 54 -12.05 -6.57 -22.65
C GLU A 54 -10.89 -6.40 -23.65
N ASP A 55 -11.01 -5.47 -24.59
CA ASP A 55 -10.00 -5.20 -25.62
C ASP A 55 -8.86 -4.30 -25.14
N PHE A 56 -8.92 -3.82 -23.91
CA PHE A 56 -7.91 -2.93 -23.36
C PHE A 56 -6.62 -3.69 -23.06
N ASN A 57 -5.51 -3.17 -23.57
CA ASN A 57 -4.17 -3.67 -23.29
C ASN A 57 -3.26 -2.53 -22.88
N TYR A 58 -2.98 -2.46 -21.60
CA TYR A 58 -2.20 -1.36 -21.02
C TYR A 58 -0.78 -1.29 -21.61
N ALA A 59 -0.11 -2.40 -21.81
CA ALA A 59 1.23 -2.41 -22.41
C ALA A 59 1.27 -1.81 -23.82
N LYS A 60 0.20 -2.00 -24.60
CA LYS A 60 0.05 -1.39 -25.93
C LYS A 60 -0.22 0.11 -25.82
N GLU A 61 -1.09 0.51 -24.91
CA GLU A 61 -1.38 1.93 -24.65
C GLU A 61 -0.14 2.67 -24.16
N PHE A 62 0.58 2.11 -23.18
CA PHE A 62 1.80 2.69 -22.63
C PHE A 62 2.89 2.87 -23.70
N LYS A 63 3.07 1.93 -24.63
CA LYS A 63 4.02 2.07 -25.73
C LYS A 63 3.72 3.26 -26.65
N SER A 64 2.48 3.74 -26.69
CA SER A 64 2.08 4.94 -27.43
C SER A 64 2.32 6.24 -26.67
N LEU A 65 2.75 6.17 -25.40
CA LEU A 65 3.02 7.33 -24.55
C LEU A 65 4.31 8.03 -24.99
N ASN A 66 4.24 9.34 -25.12
CA ASN A 66 5.46 10.16 -25.22
C ASN A 66 5.99 10.43 -23.81
N LEU A 67 6.98 9.64 -23.39
CA LEU A 67 7.54 9.72 -22.02
C LEU A 67 8.20 11.08 -21.75
N GLU A 68 8.89 11.66 -22.71
CA GLU A 68 9.53 12.98 -22.54
C GLU A 68 8.49 14.10 -22.37
N ALA A 69 7.38 14.01 -23.07
CA ALA A 69 6.30 14.99 -22.93
C ALA A 69 5.68 14.96 -21.54
N ILE A 70 5.37 13.77 -21.00
CA ILE A 70 4.81 13.68 -19.65
C ILE A 70 5.84 14.05 -18.58
N LYS A 71 7.11 13.71 -18.73
CA LYS A 71 8.17 14.16 -17.83
C LYS A 71 8.28 15.69 -17.80
N LYS A 72 8.17 16.35 -18.95
CA LYS A 72 8.14 17.80 -19.04
C LYS A 72 6.95 18.42 -18.31
N ASP A 73 5.77 17.83 -18.45
CA ASP A 73 4.58 18.31 -17.73
C ASP A 73 4.73 18.11 -16.20
N LEU A 74 5.28 16.98 -15.79
CA LEU A 74 5.56 16.70 -14.39
C LEU A 74 6.61 17.67 -13.82
N HIS A 75 7.68 17.95 -14.57
CA HIS A 75 8.67 18.97 -14.18
C HIS A 75 8.03 20.34 -13.95
N LYS A 76 7.13 20.75 -14.84
CA LYS A 76 6.40 22.01 -14.68
C LYS A 76 5.53 21.98 -13.41
N LEU A 77 4.86 20.88 -13.14
CA LEU A 77 4.02 20.73 -11.95
C LEU A 77 4.81 20.87 -10.65
N MET A 78 6.08 20.48 -10.60
CA MET A 78 6.90 20.55 -9.37
C MET A 78 6.90 21.94 -8.72
N THR A 79 6.84 22.99 -9.51
CA THR A 79 6.91 24.38 -9.04
C THR A 79 5.64 25.20 -9.31
N ASP A 80 4.61 24.58 -9.88
CA ASP A 80 3.31 25.21 -10.15
C ASP A 80 2.40 25.12 -8.90
N SER A 81 2.71 25.96 -7.91
CA SER A 81 2.02 25.97 -6.62
C SER A 81 0.54 26.34 -6.78
N GLN A 82 -0.33 25.55 -6.19
CA GLN A 82 -1.77 25.72 -6.25
C GLN A 82 -2.32 26.35 -4.97
N ASP A 83 -3.21 27.32 -5.06
CA ASP A 83 -3.79 28.03 -3.91
C ASP A 83 -4.50 27.08 -2.93
N TRP A 84 -5.14 26.04 -3.43
CA TRP A 84 -5.87 25.06 -2.62
C TRP A 84 -4.96 24.07 -1.90
N TRP A 85 -3.70 23.93 -2.32
CA TRP A 85 -2.66 23.12 -1.71
C TRP A 85 -1.29 23.71 -2.06
N PRO A 86 -0.86 24.76 -1.37
CA PRO A 86 0.41 25.41 -1.65
C PRO A 86 1.61 24.48 -1.51
N ALA A 87 2.57 24.65 -2.39
CA ALA A 87 3.81 23.88 -2.35
C ALA A 87 4.72 24.37 -1.21
N ASP A 88 5.19 23.44 -0.38
CA ASP A 88 6.16 23.73 0.67
C ASP A 88 7.45 24.27 0.04
N PHE A 89 7.90 25.43 0.50
CA PHE A 89 9.07 26.11 -0.08
C PHE A 89 9.02 26.26 -1.61
N GLY A 90 7.80 26.27 -2.19
CA GLY A 90 7.58 26.46 -3.62
C GLY A 90 7.85 25.22 -4.48
N HIS A 91 7.99 24.03 -3.91
CA HIS A 91 8.28 22.81 -4.66
C HIS A 91 7.54 21.58 -4.11
N TYR A 92 6.79 20.87 -4.98
CA TYR A 92 6.06 19.66 -4.60
C TYR A 92 6.91 18.38 -4.57
N GLY A 93 8.17 18.43 -4.93
CA GLY A 93 9.04 17.25 -5.06
C GLY A 93 9.03 16.34 -3.84
N PRO A 94 9.29 16.81 -2.60
CA PRO A 94 9.26 15.97 -1.41
C PRO A 94 7.92 15.29 -1.19
N PHE A 95 6.83 15.98 -1.48
CA PHE A 95 5.47 15.44 -1.39
C PHE A 95 5.21 14.31 -2.39
N PHE A 96 5.70 14.45 -3.62
CA PHE A 96 5.59 13.42 -4.64
C PHE A 96 6.54 12.24 -4.41
N ILE A 97 7.73 12.48 -3.87
CA ILE A 97 8.65 11.40 -3.43
C ILE A 97 7.97 10.57 -2.35
N ARG A 98 7.38 11.22 -1.34
CA ARG A 98 6.62 10.54 -0.30
C ARG A 98 5.48 9.69 -0.90
N MET A 99 4.71 10.23 -1.84
CA MET A 99 3.64 9.47 -2.51
C MET A 99 4.18 8.23 -3.23
N ALA A 100 5.27 8.36 -3.99
CA ALA A 100 5.88 7.25 -4.72
C ALA A 100 6.45 6.20 -3.75
N TRP A 101 7.17 6.63 -2.72
CA TRP A 101 7.69 5.74 -1.68
C TRP A 101 6.57 5.00 -0.96
N HIS A 102 5.52 5.68 -0.57
CA HIS A 102 4.37 5.08 0.10
C HIS A 102 3.51 4.18 -0.83
N SER A 103 3.68 4.27 -2.12
CA SER A 103 3.13 3.29 -3.07
C SER A 103 4.01 2.04 -3.14
N ALA A 104 5.33 2.19 -3.23
CA ALA A 104 6.27 1.10 -3.38
C ALA A 104 6.53 0.35 -2.07
N GLY A 105 6.66 1.08 -0.95
CA GLY A 105 7.04 0.54 0.36
C GLY A 105 5.96 -0.30 1.05
N THR A 106 4.82 -0.51 0.42
CA THR A 106 3.81 -1.47 0.88
C THR A 106 4.14 -2.92 0.48
N TYR A 107 5.16 -3.15 -0.33
CA TYR A 107 5.56 -4.50 -0.71
C TYR A 107 6.06 -5.31 0.49
N ARG A 108 5.67 -6.56 0.55
CA ARG A 108 6.08 -7.50 1.60
C ARG A 108 6.48 -8.86 1.03
N THR A 109 7.62 -9.37 1.47
CA THR A 109 8.19 -10.64 1.00
C THR A 109 7.41 -11.86 1.47
N GLY A 110 6.67 -11.75 2.57
CA GLY A 110 5.98 -12.89 3.20
C GLY A 110 4.92 -13.54 2.30
N ASP A 111 4.21 -12.76 1.49
CA ASP A 111 3.21 -13.24 0.55
C ASP A 111 3.32 -12.60 -0.85
N GLY A 112 4.28 -11.72 -1.08
CA GLY A 112 4.48 -11.04 -2.35
C GLY A 112 3.42 -9.97 -2.67
N ARG A 113 2.61 -9.57 -1.68
CA ARG A 113 1.53 -8.57 -1.86
C ARG A 113 2.03 -7.15 -1.56
N GLY A 114 1.20 -6.18 -1.88
CA GLY A 114 1.55 -4.78 -1.76
C GLY A 114 2.41 -4.28 -2.93
N GLY A 115 3.10 -3.18 -2.71
CA GLY A 115 3.94 -2.53 -3.72
C GLY A 115 3.18 -1.64 -4.70
N ALA A 116 3.93 -1.10 -5.66
CA ALA A 116 3.41 -0.11 -6.59
C ALA A 116 2.66 -0.70 -7.80
N GLY A 117 2.55 -2.04 -7.89
CA GLY A 117 2.15 -2.73 -9.11
C GLY A 117 0.74 -2.44 -9.64
N GLY A 118 -0.21 -2.10 -8.76
CA GLY A 118 -1.61 -1.90 -9.13
C GLY A 118 -2.21 -0.54 -8.75
N GLY A 119 -1.40 0.36 -8.20
CA GLY A 119 -1.89 1.68 -7.77
C GLY A 119 -2.85 1.61 -6.57
N GLN A 120 -2.67 0.63 -5.68
CA GLN A 120 -3.54 0.33 -4.54
C GLN A 120 -3.64 1.47 -3.51
N GLN A 121 -2.68 2.39 -3.47
CA GLN A 121 -2.73 3.58 -2.60
C GLN A 121 -4.02 4.41 -2.78
N ARG A 122 -4.75 4.23 -3.88
CA ARG A 122 -6.03 4.90 -4.14
C ARG A 122 -7.19 4.34 -3.32
N PHE A 123 -7.05 3.14 -2.80
CA PHE A 123 -8.12 2.36 -2.17
C PHE A 123 -7.89 2.11 -0.70
N ALA A 124 -9.00 1.81 0.00
CA ALA A 124 -8.94 1.33 1.37
C ALA A 124 -8.22 -0.05 1.44
N PRO A 125 -7.51 -0.33 2.53
CA PRO A 125 -7.29 0.52 3.70
C PRO A 125 -6.12 1.51 3.52
N LEU A 126 -5.31 1.36 2.47
CA LEU A 126 -4.06 2.10 2.28
C LEU A 126 -4.26 3.62 2.24
N ASN A 127 -5.33 4.08 1.59
CA ASN A 127 -5.63 5.50 1.46
C ASN A 127 -6.03 6.19 2.77
N SER A 128 -6.36 5.42 3.80
CA SER A 128 -6.77 5.94 5.12
C SER A 128 -5.72 5.75 6.22
N TRP A 129 -4.59 5.14 5.90
CA TRP A 129 -3.50 5.01 6.89
C TRP A 129 -2.96 6.37 7.32
N PRO A 130 -2.60 6.55 8.60
CA PRO A 130 -2.02 7.80 9.10
C PRO A 130 -0.81 8.26 8.30
N ASP A 131 0.07 7.34 7.89
CA ASP A 131 1.26 7.66 7.10
C ASP A 131 0.95 8.11 5.68
N ASN A 132 -0.24 7.82 5.19
CA ASN A 132 -0.73 8.24 3.88
C ASN A 132 -1.59 9.51 3.93
N VAL A 133 -1.60 10.19 5.08
CA VAL A 133 -2.34 11.45 5.24
C VAL A 133 -1.94 12.45 4.16
N ASN A 134 -2.94 13.09 3.57
CA ASN A 134 -2.82 14.09 2.49
C ASN A 134 -2.31 13.56 1.13
N LEU A 135 -2.00 12.27 0.96
CA LEU A 135 -1.58 11.76 -0.35
C LEU A 135 -2.73 11.74 -1.39
N ASP A 136 -3.97 11.87 -0.96
CA ASP A 136 -5.08 12.18 -1.85
C ASP A 136 -4.90 13.55 -2.56
N LYS A 137 -4.28 14.55 -1.88
CA LYS A 137 -3.93 15.86 -2.47
C LYS A 137 -2.83 15.71 -3.51
N ALA A 138 -1.83 14.86 -3.27
CA ALA A 138 -0.81 14.55 -4.26
C ALA A 138 -1.43 13.96 -5.55
N ARG A 139 -2.33 12.98 -5.41
CA ARG A 139 -3.07 12.43 -6.56
C ARG A 139 -3.97 13.47 -7.24
N ARG A 140 -4.57 14.37 -6.47
CA ARG A 140 -5.37 15.47 -7.02
C ARG A 140 -4.54 16.46 -7.81
N LEU A 141 -3.31 16.78 -7.38
CA LEU A 141 -2.36 17.61 -8.14
C LEU A 141 -1.99 16.95 -9.48
N LEU A 142 -1.90 15.61 -9.52
CA LEU A 142 -1.61 14.86 -10.74
C LEU A 142 -2.80 14.70 -11.68
N TRP A 143 -4.01 15.00 -11.22
CA TRP A 143 -5.21 14.75 -12.01
C TRP A 143 -5.23 15.42 -13.40
N PRO A 144 -4.80 16.69 -13.57
CA PRO A 144 -4.72 17.31 -14.90
C PRO A 144 -3.79 16.55 -15.86
N ILE A 145 -2.67 16.02 -15.36
CA ILE A 145 -1.76 15.21 -16.14
C ILE A 145 -2.39 13.87 -16.49
N LYS A 146 -3.02 13.20 -15.50
CA LYS A 146 -3.76 11.96 -15.74
C LYS A 146 -4.86 12.13 -16.80
N GLN A 147 -5.61 13.23 -16.76
CA GLN A 147 -6.62 13.55 -17.77
C GLN A 147 -6.01 13.75 -19.16
N LYS A 148 -4.90 14.49 -19.25
CA LYS A 148 -4.21 14.78 -20.52
C LYS A 148 -3.72 13.52 -21.23
N TYR A 149 -3.14 12.59 -20.48
CA TYR A 149 -2.55 11.36 -21.05
C TYR A 149 -3.53 10.17 -21.02
N GLY A 150 -4.60 10.24 -20.26
CA GLY A 150 -5.70 9.29 -20.25
C GLY A 150 -5.27 7.85 -19.97
N ARG A 151 -5.64 6.95 -20.88
CA ARG A 151 -5.36 5.50 -20.79
C ARG A 151 -3.90 5.12 -20.99
N LYS A 152 -3.09 6.01 -21.60
CA LYS A 152 -1.69 5.75 -21.91
C LYS A 152 -0.79 5.63 -20.69
N ILE A 153 -1.23 6.11 -19.55
CA ILE A 153 -0.52 5.95 -18.27
C ILE A 153 -1.50 5.56 -17.17
N SER A 154 -1.18 4.48 -16.46
CA SER A 154 -1.91 4.07 -15.26
C SER A 154 -1.62 5.01 -14.08
N TRP A 155 -2.42 4.95 -13.04
CA TRP A 155 -2.10 5.60 -11.78
C TRP A 155 -0.86 4.98 -11.12
N ALA A 156 -0.72 3.66 -11.22
CA ALA A 156 0.44 2.94 -10.71
C ALA A 156 1.74 3.51 -11.30
N ASP A 157 1.81 3.61 -12.64
CA ASP A 157 2.98 4.17 -13.32
C ASP A 157 3.13 5.67 -13.09
N LEU A 158 2.05 6.43 -13.09
CA LEU A 158 2.10 7.88 -12.91
C LEU A 158 2.66 8.27 -11.54
N MET A 159 2.23 7.59 -10.47
CA MET A 159 2.73 7.88 -9.11
C MET A 159 4.23 7.62 -8.99
N ILE A 160 4.73 6.52 -9.57
CA ILE A 160 6.17 6.20 -9.53
C ILE A 160 6.98 7.12 -10.44
N LEU A 161 6.52 7.36 -11.67
CA LEU A 161 7.17 8.30 -12.58
C LEU A 161 7.29 9.70 -11.96
N THR A 162 6.27 10.14 -11.26
CA THR A 162 6.27 11.45 -10.58
C THR A 162 7.34 11.53 -9.51
N GLY A 163 7.54 10.46 -8.73
CA GLY A 163 8.63 10.39 -7.75
C GLY A 163 10.01 10.49 -8.41
N ASN A 164 10.22 9.77 -9.52
CA ASN A 164 11.46 9.86 -10.28
C ASN A 164 11.69 11.27 -10.81
N VAL A 165 10.69 11.90 -11.43
CA VAL A 165 10.81 13.27 -11.95
C VAL A 165 11.04 14.28 -10.82
N ALA A 166 10.46 14.06 -9.65
CA ALA A 166 10.72 14.89 -8.48
C ALA A 166 12.20 14.86 -8.06
N LEU A 167 12.78 13.66 -7.98
CA LEU A 167 14.21 13.47 -7.71
C LEU A 167 15.08 14.13 -8.80
N GLU A 168 14.76 13.89 -10.07
CA GLU A 168 15.48 14.46 -11.22
C GLU A 168 15.40 16.00 -11.22
N SER A 169 14.26 16.59 -10.84
CA SER A 169 14.08 18.04 -10.76
C SER A 169 14.94 18.70 -9.69
N MET A 170 15.36 17.93 -8.69
CA MET A 170 16.28 18.37 -7.64
C MET A 170 17.74 18.01 -7.92
N GLY A 171 18.04 17.49 -9.11
CA GLY A 171 19.41 17.19 -9.56
C GLY A 171 19.88 15.76 -9.28
N PHE A 172 19.04 14.88 -8.72
CA PHE A 172 19.39 13.48 -8.53
C PHE A 172 19.28 12.72 -9.86
N LYS A 173 20.21 11.82 -10.13
CA LYS A 173 20.18 10.96 -11.32
C LYS A 173 19.52 9.64 -10.94
N THR A 174 18.28 9.44 -11.36
CA THR A 174 17.60 8.16 -11.20
C THR A 174 18.16 7.11 -12.15
N PHE A 175 17.99 5.81 -11.79
CA PHE A 175 18.36 4.71 -12.69
C PHE A 175 17.51 4.65 -13.96
N GLY A 176 16.38 5.35 -13.98
CA GLY A 176 15.42 5.36 -15.07
C GLY A 176 14.03 4.95 -14.62
N PHE A 177 13.16 4.71 -15.59
CA PHE A 177 11.77 4.34 -15.35
C PHE A 177 11.34 3.25 -16.30
N ALA A 178 10.81 2.16 -15.75
CA ALA A 178 10.13 1.12 -16.50
C ALA A 178 8.63 1.18 -16.17
N GLY A 179 7.80 1.41 -17.18
CA GLY A 179 6.34 1.38 -17.06
C GLY A 179 5.77 0.01 -17.43
N GLY A 180 4.47 -0.13 -17.26
CA GLY A 180 3.74 -1.36 -17.55
C GLY A 180 2.94 -1.89 -16.38
N ARG A 181 2.86 -1.13 -15.26
CA ARG A 181 2.02 -1.44 -14.11
C ARG A 181 0.59 -1.11 -14.43
N GLU A 182 -0.23 -2.12 -14.61
CA GLU A 182 -1.65 -1.94 -14.87
C GLU A 182 -2.40 -1.58 -13.59
N ASP A 183 -3.35 -0.66 -13.70
CA ASP A 183 -4.19 -0.29 -12.56
C ASP A 183 -5.15 -1.43 -12.18
N VAL A 184 -5.29 -1.69 -10.89
CA VAL A 184 -6.48 -2.38 -10.37
C VAL A 184 -7.61 -1.36 -10.14
N TRP A 185 -8.86 -1.83 -10.16
CA TRP A 185 -10.04 -0.98 -10.14
C TRP A 185 -10.88 -1.11 -8.87
N GLU A 186 -10.42 -1.94 -7.95
CA GLU A 186 -11.07 -2.18 -6.66
C GLU A 186 -10.03 -2.48 -5.57
N PRO A 187 -10.39 -2.35 -4.28
CA PRO A 187 -9.52 -2.72 -3.17
C PRO A 187 -9.15 -4.21 -3.20
N GLU A 188 -7.95 -4.54 -2.74
CA GLU A 188 -7.54 -5.93 -2.49
C GLU A 188 -8.04 -6.41 -1.13
N GLU A 189 -9.30 -6.81 -1.06
CA GLU A 189 -9.96 -7.20 0.20
C GLU A 189 -9.44 -8.53 0.79
N ASP A 190 -8.76 -9.34 -0.02
CA ASP A 190 -8.12 -10.59 0.40
C ASP A 190 -6.78 -10.37 1.09
N VAL A 191 -6.19 -9.20 0.93
CA VAL A 191 -4.91 -8.86 1.58
C VAL A 191 -5.14 -8.49 3.04
N TYR A 192 -4.54 -9.25 3.93
CA TYR A 192 -4.60 -8.95 5.35
C TYR A 192 -3.51 -7.92 5.75
N TRP A 193 -3.94 -6.79 6.25
CA TRP A 193 -3.09 -5.69 6.69
C TRP A 193 -3.03 -5.52 8.22
N GLY A 194 -3.61 -6.43 8.96
CA GLY A 194 -3.80 -6.30 10.40
C GLY A 194 -5.11 -5.60 10.78
N SER A 195 -5.35 -5.39 12.07
CA SER A 195 -6.54 -4.68 12.54
C SER A 195 -6.33 -3.15 12.48
N GLU A 196 -7.39 -2.40 12.16
CA GLU A 196 -7.35 -0.93 12.11
C GLU A 196 -6.90 -0.30 13.42
N THR A 197 -7.27 -0.88 14.56
CA THR A 197 -6.85 -0.42 15.88
C THR A 197 -5.33 -0.45 16.05
N LYS A 198 -4.66 -1.42 15.44
CA LYS A 198 -3.20 -1.52 15.44
C LYS A 198 -2.52 -0.54 14.50
N TRP A 199 -3.21 -0.06 13.45
CA TRP A 199 -2.65 0.95 12.55
C TRP A 199 -2.60 2.34 13.16
N LEU A 200 -3.49 2.60 14.09
CA LEU A 200 -3.64 3.90 14.75
C LEU A 200 -2.79 4.03 16.01
N ASP A 201 -2.36 2.90 16.59
CA ASP A 201 -1.60 2.89 17.83
C ASP A 201 -0.11 2.64 17.58
N ASN A 202 0.73 3.52 18.08
CA ASN A 202 2.17 3.44 17.87
C ASN A 202 2.87 2.46 18.83
N ASP A 203 2.30 2.20 19.99
CA ASP A 203 3.00 1.53 21.08
C ASP A 203 2.86 0.00 21.05
N ASP A 204 1.72 -0.53 20.56
CA ASP A 204 1.45 -1.98 20.51
C ASP A 204 2.09 -2.70 19.30
N ARG A 205 2.88 -2.00 18.53
CA ARG A 205 3.41 -2.49 17.25
C ARG A 205 4.74 -3.19 17.35
N LYS A 206 5.46 -3.01 18.45
CA LYS A 206 6.74 -3.66 18.73
C LYS A 206 6.57 -4.61 19.91
N LEU A 207 6.84 -5.89 19.69
CA LEU A 207 6.79 -6.90 20.75
C LEU A 207 7.96 -6.72 21.74
N ASP A 208 9.16 -6.55 21.22
CA ASP A 208 10.38 -6.23 21.94
C ASP A 208 11.30 -5.44 21.04
N VAL A 209 12.38 -4.88 21.58
CA VAL A 209 13.34 -4.08 20.80
C VAL A 209 13.80 -4.85 19.57
N GLY A 210 13.27 -4.47 18.41
CA GLY A 210 13.61 -5.02 17.10
C GLY A 210 12.79 -6.22 16.64
N GLU A 211 11.77 -6.65 17.38
CA GLU A 211 10.79 -7.64 16.91
C GLU A 211 9.47 -6.97 16.56
N VAL A 212 8.87 -7.41 15.47
CA VAL A 212 7.61 -6.90 14.97
C VAL A 212 6.61 -8.04 14.92
N ASP A 213 5.40 -7.78 15.38
CA ASP A 213 4.29 -8.72 15.40
C ASP A 213 4.00 -9.27 13.98
N ASN A 214 3.38 -10.34 13.84
CA ASN A 214 2.98 -11.15 12.67
C ASN A 214 3.39 -10.60 11.26
N PRO A 215 4.13 -11.34 10.41
CA PRO A 215 4.64 -10.89 9.12
C PRO A 215 3.59 -10.46 8.08
N LEU A 216 2.31 -10.69 8.32
CA LEU A 216 1.23 -10.29 7.42
C LEU A 216 0.46 -9.06 7.89
N ALA A 217 0.83 -8.44 9.00
CA ALA A 217 0.19 -7.23 9.49
C ALA A 217 0.68 -5.97 8.77
N ALA A 218 -0.19 -4.97 8.64
CA ALA A 218 0.11 -3.66 8.04
C ALA A 218 1.35 -2.99 8.60
N ILE A 219 1.54 -3.15 9.88
CA ILE A 219 2.65 -2.73 10.69
C ILE A 219 4.00 -3.25 10.19
N GLN A 220 4.03 -4.23 9.33
CA GLN A 220 5.24 -4.86 8.85
C GLN A 220 5.63 -4.46 7.43
N MET A 221 4.97 -3.48 6.87
CA MET A 221 5.15 -3.06 5.50
C MET A 221 6.28 -2.06 5.26
N GLY A 222 7.15 -1.88 6.17
CA GLY A 222 8.29 -1.02 5.98
C GLY A 222 8.03 0.49 6.00
N LEU A 223 6.81 0.91 5.74
CA LEU A 223 6.44 2.32 5.68
C LEU A 223 6.45 3.01 7.03
N ILE A 224 6.02 2.27 8.03
CA ILE A 224 5.55 2.83 9.29
C ILE A 224 6.66 2.83 10.35
N TYR A 225 7.79 2.13 10.11
CA TYR A 225 8.69 1.73 11.19
C TYR A 225 10.14 2.10 11.04
N VAL A 226 10.47 2.92 10.08
CA VAL A 226 11.74 3.62 10.15
C VAL A 226 11.57 4.74 11.16
N ASN A 227 11.96 4.49 12.39
CA ASN A 227 12.09 5.57 13.35
C ASN A 227 13.49 6.20 13.15
N PRO A 228 13.59 7.34 12.45
CA PRO A 228 14.87 7.95 12.13
C PRO A 228 15.61 8.45 13.37
N GLU A 229 14.91 8.57 14.48
CA GLU A 229 15.48 9.01 15.76
C GLU A 229 16.04 7.86 16.59
N GLY A 230 15.65 6.61 16.29
CA GLY A 230 16.05 5.42 17.02
C GLY A 230 14.86 4.60 17.54
N PRO A 231 15.10 3.40 18.10
CA PRO A 231 14.05 2.53 18.59
C PRO A 231 13.16 3.22 19.63
N ASN A 232 11.84 3.10 19.45
CA ASN A 232 10.83 3.68 20.36
C ASN A 232 10.93 5.21 20.52
N GLY A 233 11.43 5.93 19.51
CA GLY A 233 11.58 7.38 19.57
C GLY A 233 12.74 7.87 20.45
N ASN A 234 13.60 6.97 20.88
CA ASN A 234 14.81 7.34 21.62
C ASN A 234 15.93 7.63 20.64
N PRO A 235 16.54 8.83 20.66
CA PRO A 235 17.62 9.18 19.74
C PRO A 235 18.84 8.27 19.92
N ASP A 236 18.97 7.27 19.04
CA ASP A 236 20.12 6.37 18.97
C ASP A 236 20.32 5.91 17.52
N PRO A 237 21.19 6.59 16.76
CA PRO A 237 21.45 6.26 15.36
C PRO A 237 22.00 4.84 15.14
N LEU A 238 22.75 4.31 16.10
CA LEU A 238 23.28 2.93 15.98
C LEU A 238 22.19 1.89 16.21
N ALA A 239 21.31 2.11 17.18
CA ALA A 239 20.20 1.22 17.43
C ALA A 239 19.16 1.28 16.29
N ALA A 240 18.96 2.44 15.64
CA ALA A 240 18.09 2.60 14.49
C ALA A 240 18.49 1.71 13.29
N ALA A 241 19.79 1.41 13.14
CA ALA A 241 20.26 0.57 12.03
C ALA A 241 19.63 -0.84 12.03
N LYS A 242 19.34 -1.40 13.21
CA LYS A 242 18.67 -2.70 13.33
C LYS A 242 17.22 -2.60 12.83
N ASP A 243 16.49 -1.57 13.23
CA ASP A 243 15.10 -1.34 12.81
C ASP A 243 15.02 -1.11 11.29
N ILE A 244 15.94 -0.32 10.75
CA ILE A 244 16.04 -0.06 9.31
C ILE A 244 16.25 -1.37 8.55
N ARG A 245 17.24 -2.17 8.91
CA ARG A 245 17.50 -3.47 8.27
C ARG A 245 16.30 -4.39 8.31
N ASN A 246 15.67 -4.54 9.48
CA ASN A 246 14.49 -5.38 9.64
C ASN A 246 13.33 -4.92 8.77
N THR A 247 13.15 -3.61 8.66
CA THR A 247 12.07 -3.00 7.88
C THR A 247 12.30 -3.18 6.37
N PHE A 248 13.47 -2.81 5.88
CA PHE A 248 13.78 -2.87 4.45
C PHE A 248 13.97 -4.31 3.94
N ALA A 249 14.48 -5.23 4.77
CA ALA A 249 14.55 -6.64 4.41
C ALA A 249 13.17 -7.25 4.09
N ARG A 250 12.10 -6.77 4.71
CA ARG A 250 10.73 -7.20 4.40
C ARG A 250 10.24 -6.74 3.05
N MET A 251 10.85 -5.72 2.50
CA MET A 251 10.61 -5.23 1.15
C MET A 251 11.57 -5.83 0.12
N ALA A 252 12.34 -6.85 0.50
CA ALA A 252 13.38 -7.51 -0.30
C ALA A 252 14.60 -6.63 -0.61
N MET A 253 14.89 -5.60 0.21
CA MET A 253 16.05 -4.74 0.04
C MET A 253 17.21 -5.23 0.91
N ASN A 254 18.39 -5.30 0.35
CA ASN A 254 19.64 -5.54 1.07
C ASN A 254 20.20 -4.23 1.64
N ASP A 255 21.34 -4.30 2.36
CA ASP A 255 21.95 -3.14 3.00
C ASP A 255 22.39 -2.07 1.97
N GLU A 256 22.91 -2.48 0.82
CA GLU A 256 23.35 -1.57 -0.24
C GLU A 256 22.17 -0.83 -0.86
N GLU A 257 21.09 -1.55 -1.20
CA GLU A 257 19.86 -0.97 -1.74
C GLU A 257 19.16 -0.08 -0.72
N THR A 258 19.29 -0.39 0.57
CA THR A 258 18.69 0.40 1.66
C THR A 258 19.40 1.75 1.83
N VAL A 259 20.71 1.78 1.59
CA VAL A 259 21.52 3.00 1.75
C VAL A 259 21.51 3.88 0.50
N ALA A 260 21.37 3.26 -0.69
CA ALA A 260 21.36 3.97 -1.97
C ALA A 260 20.07 4.76 -2.20
#